data_8f41c3d38411522107a88a3c872e5e22
#
_entry.id   8f41c3d38411522107a88a3c872e5e22
#
_cell.length_a   1.000
_cell.length_b   1.000
_cell.length_c   1.000
_cell.angle_alpha   90.00
_cell.angle_beta   90.00
_cell.angle_gamma   90.00
#
_symmetry.space_group_name_H-M   'P 1'
#
loop_
_entity.id
_entity.type
_entity.pdbx_description
1 polymer ?
#
loop_
_entity_poly.entity_id
_entity_poly.type
_entity_poly.pdbx_seq_one_letter_code
_entity_poly.pdbx_strand_id
1 'polypeptide(L)'
;PQYIRCMINSPYRYYNVETGKYDKNRNIESISRLLKYCTEHDITVIYGEYNPPTWDMKQDQEWIDMSVDYLNYLVTDLGFSCIKHFVIFNEPDGNWASTNGDYELWKNVLFRFHEKMKTYPGLLEKVSFAGPDVVVNYKNPVSPYDAEGWVKQTVSDVDSLIGIYDIHAYPGQGQVRAGEYKEILAKYKRHIPKGKKILLGEAGYKYWNPADSILGAEYRHRVENHPFTKGSDCNMFVYDYFYGLDMPLLAMEVMNSGYAGVAAWMLDDAMHSKNDSGKTEDIKIWG
;
A
#
# COMPACT_ATOMS: atom_id res chain seq x y z
N PRO A 1 8.82 14.74 -1.90
CA PRO A 1 7.46 14.27 -1.67
C PRO A 1 6.91 14.88 -0.38
N GLN A 2 5.58 15.02 -0.28
CA GLN A 2 4.90 15.50 0.93
C GLN A 2 4.54 14.35 1.86
N TYR A 3 4.41 13.16 1.31
CA TYR A 3 4.25 11.92 2.06
C TYR A 3 4.84 10.72 1.30
N ILE A 4 5.14 9.67 2.02
CA ILE A 4 5.52 8.37 1.49
C ILE A 4 4.74 7.27 2.20
N ARG A 5 4.56 6.14 1.52
CA ARG A 5 4.08 4.90 2.12
C ARG A 5 5.28 3.97 2.31
N CYS A 6 5.47 3.51 3.54
CA CYS A 6 6.58 2.65 3.94
C CYS A 6 6.02 1.33 4.50
N MET A 7 5.89 0.35 3.62
CA MET A 7 5.48 -1.00 4.03
C MET A 7 6.69 -1.81 4.46
N ILE A 8 6.57 -2.50 5.56
CA ILE A 8 7.64 -3.35 6.09
C ILE A 8 7.32 -4.83 5.95
N ASN A 9 8.39 -5.60 5.86
CA ASN A 9 8.34 -7.05 5.97
C ASN A 9 8.82 -7.42 7.38
N SER A 10 7.91 -7.82 8.25
CA SER A 10 8.18 -8.13 9.64
C SER A 10 9.24 -9.22 9.86
N PRO A 11 9.35 -10.30 9.04
CA PRO A 11 10.47 -11.24 9.11
C PRO A 11 11.83 -10.62 8.88
N TYR A 12 11.92 -9.59 8.05
CA TYR A 12 13.16 -8.87 7.83
C TYR A 12 13.44 -7.86 8.95
N ARG A 13 12.41 -7.21 9.49
CA ARG A 13 12.54 -6.06 10.39
C ARG A 13 12.71 -6.41 11.85
N TYR A 14 11.89 -7.29 12.39
CA TYR A 14 11.86 -7.50 13.84
C TYR A 14 11.56 -8.95 14.28
N TYR A 15 11.23 -9.85 13.35
CA TYR A 15 10.89 -11.22 13.70
C TYR A 15 11.77 -12.24 12.98
N ASN A 16 12.34 -13.17 13.71
CA ASN A 16 13.06 -14.27 13.11
C ASN A 16 12.15 -15.50 13.02
N VAL A 17 11.70 -15.84 11.81
CA VAL A 17 10.77 -16.93 11.55
C VAL A 17 11.33 -18.29 11.98
N GLU A 18 12.65 -18.51 11.83
CA GLU A 18 13.28 -19.80 12.17
C GLU A 18 13.33 -20.05 13.68
N THR A 19 13.53 -18.99 14.46
CA THR A 19 13.70 -19.10 15.92
C THR A 19 12.48 -18.63 16.71
N GLY A 20 11.48 -18.03 16.05
CA GLY A 20 10.32 -17.41 16.69
C GLY A 20 10.66 -16.21 17.58
N LYS A 21 11.81 -15.54 17.34
CA LYS A 21 12.27 -14.46 18.21
C LYS A 21 11.96 -13.08 17.65
N TYR A 22 11.42 -12.24 18.52
CA TYR A 22 11.29 -10.81 18.31
C TYR A 22 12.61 -10.09 18.66
N ASP A 23 13.06 -9.18 17.78
CA ASP A 23 14.21 -8.30 18.02
C ASP A 23 13.99 -6.98 17.28
N LYS A 24 13.64 -5.93 18.01
CA LYS A 24 13.38 -4.59 17.48
C LYS A 24 14.61 -3.90 16.91
N ASN A 25 15.82 -4.37 17.21
CA ASN A 25 17.06 -3.83 16.66
C ASN A 25 17.49 -4.51 15.36
N ARG A 26 16.80 -5.59 14.95
CA ARG A 26 17.10 -6.29 13.72
C ARG A 26 16.92 -5.35 12.52
N ASN A 27 17.96 -5.20 11.70
CA ASN A 27 17.97 -4.37 10.49
C ASN A 27 17.44 -2.92 10.69
N ILE A 28 17.57 -2.37 11.89
CA ILE A 28 17.04 -1.07 12.27
C ILE A 28 17.67 0.09 11.50
N GLU A 29 18.93 -0.01 11.09
CA GLU A 29 19.67 1.09 10.47
C GLU A 29 19.05 1.59 9.17
N SER A 30 18.56 0.67 8.32
CA SER A 30 18.03 1.03 7.00
C SER A 30 16.73 1.83 7.11
N ILE A 31 15.79 1.40 7.96
CA ILE A 31 14.55 2.14 8.19
C ILE A 31 14.78 3.43 8.97
N SER A 32 15.72 3.43 9.92
CA SER A 32 16.08 4.63 10.67
C SER A 32 16.61 5.74 9.78
N ARG A 33 17.43 5.42 8.78
CA ARG A 33 17.90 6.42 7.79
C ARG A 33 16.75 7.07 7.03
N LEU A 34 15.79 6.27 6.56
CA LEU A 34 14.61 6.76 5.86
C LEU A 34 13.75 7.65 6.78
N LEU A 35 13.41 7.14 7.96
CA LEU A 35 12.53 7.84 8.90
C LEU A 35 13.16 9.13 9.47
N LYS A 36 14.47 9.12 9.69
CA LYS A 36 15.23 10.31 10.05
C LYS A 36 15.13 11.38 8.97
N TYR A 37 15.40 11.01 7.72
CA TYR A 37 15.26 11.93 6.59
C TYR A 37 13.83 12.50 6.50
N CYS A 38 12.82 11.63 6.61
CA CYS A 38 11.43 12.07 6.56
C CYS A 38 11.07 13.02 7.72
N THR A 39 11.59 12.76 8.92
CA THR A 39 11.37 13.63 10.09
C THR A 39 12.03 14.99 9.90
N GLU A 40 13.26 15.04 9.40
CA GLU A 40 14.02 16.27 9.18
C GLU A 40 13.45 17.15 8.04
N HIS A 41 12.65 16.57 7.14
CA HIS A 41 12.09 17.24 5.96
C HIS A 41 10.57 17.35 5.96
N ASP A 42 9.92 17.15 7.12
CA ASP A 42 8.45 17.22 7.26
C ASP A 42 7.67 16.35 6.27
N ILE A 43 8.21 15.17 5.96
CA ILE A 43 7.56 14.19 5.09
C ILE A 43 6.71 13.25 5.94
N THR A 44 5.42 13.24 5.73
CA THR A 44 4.50 12.30 6.40
C THR A 44 4.76 10.87 5.93
N VAL A 45 4.87 9.94 6.88
CA VAL A 45 5.00 8.52 6.60
C VAL A 45 3.70 7.79 6.96
N ILE A 46 3.13 7.11 5.96
CA ILE A 46 2.14 6.05 6.16
C ILE A 46 2.95 4.77 6.32
N TYR A 47 3.08 4.33 7.56
CA TYR A 47 3.82 3.14 7.92
C TYR A 47 2.89 1.93 7.93
N GLY A 48 3.33 0.77 7.49
CA GLY A 48 2.44 -0.39 7.50
C GLY A 48 3.13 -1.75 7.50
N GLU A 49 2.39 -2.75 7.93
CA GLU A 49 2.73 -4.15 7.81
C GLU A 49 2.30 -4.65 6.42
N TYR A 50 3.24 -5.23 5.68
CA TYR A 50 2.88 -5.85 4.40
C TYR A 50 1.99 -7.08 4.63
N ASN A 51 2.43 -7.94 5.54
CA ASN A 51 1.70 -9.10 6.05
C ASN A 51 2.22 -9.44 7.45
N PRO A 52 1.48 -10.24 8.25
CA PRO A 52 2.06 -10.84 9.46
C PRO A 52 3.28 -11.69 9.12
N PRO A 53 4.14 -12.02 10.09
CA PRO A 53 5.37 -12.78 9.87
C PRO A 53 5.17 -14.12 9.13
N THR A 54 4.09 -14.78 9.43
CA THR A 54 3.53 -15.89 8.66
C THR A 54 2.03 -15.68 8.52
N TRP A 55 1.42 -16.23 7.47
CA TRP A 55 -0.02 -16.03 7.23
C TRP A 55 -0.91 -16.58 8.35
N ASP A 56 -0.44 -17.61 9.06
CA ASP A 56 -1.17 -18.18 10.19
C ASP A 56 -1.25 -17.22 11.39
N MET A 57 -0.28 -16.32 11.53
CA MET A 57 -0.24 -15.34 12.61
C MET A 57 -1.19 -14.14 12.43
N LYS A 58 -1.99 -14.10 11.36
CA LYS A 58 -2.85 -12.95 11.03
C LYS A 58 -3.85 -12.52 12.12
N GLN A 59 -4.09 -13.38 13.09
CA GLN A 59 -4.94 -13.09 14.26
C GLN A 59 -4.21 -13.29 15.59
N ASP A 60 -2.91 -13.56 15.58
CA ASP A 60 -2.19 -13.86 16.81
C ASP A 60 -1.92 -12.59 17.61
N GLN A 61 -2.15 -12.68 18.91
CA GLN A 61 -1.86 -11.59 19.83
C GLN A 61 -0.36 -11.30 19.86
N GLU A 62 0.47 -12.31 19.72
CA GLU A 62 1.91 -12.16 19.69
C GLU A 62 2.37 -11.25 18.53
N TRP A 63 1.82 -11.42 17.32
CA TRP A 63 2.12 -10.51 16.21
C TRP A 63 1.65 -9.09 16.48
N ILE A 64 0.42 -8.91 16.99
CA ILE A 64 -0.11 -7.59 17.34
C ILE A 64 0.78 -6.91 18.37
N ASP A 65 1.21 -7.66 19.39
CA ASP A 65 2.06 -7.15 20.46
C ASP A 65 3.44 -6.71 19.92
N MET A 66 4.07 -7.52 19.09
CA MET A 66 5.36 -7.21 18.46
C MET A 66 5.27 -6.01 17.52
N SER A 67 4.24 -5.98 16.67
CA SER A 67 4.06 -4.91 15.69
C SER A 67 3.81 -3.56 16.37
N VAL A 68 2.98 -3.51 17.41
CA VAL A 68 2.72 -2.27 18.16
C VAL A 68 3.93 -1.87 19.00
N ASP A 69 4.65 -2.82 19.62
CA ASP A 69 5.89 -2.51 20.33
C ASP A 69 6.93 -1.91 19.39
N TYR A 70 7.07 -2.48 18.19
CA TYR A 70 7.99 -1.95 17.18
C TYR A 70 7.58 -0.55 16.68
N LEU A 71 6.29 -0.34 16.42
CA LEU A 71 5.77 0.98 16.08
C LEU A 71 6.05 2.00 17.18
N ASN A 72 5.79 1.66 18.45
CA ASN A 72 6.08 2.52 19.58
C ASN A 72 7.58 2.80 19.72
N TYR A 73 8.42 1.79 19.50
CA TYR A 73 9.88 1.96 19.49
C TYR A 73 10.32 2.99 18.45
N LEU A 74 9.81 2.90 17.22
CA LEU A 74 10.13 3.87 16.17
C LEU A 74 9.65 5.29 16.52
N VAL A 75 8.40 5.41 16.97
CA VAL A 75 7.74 6.72 17.16
C VAL A 75 8.13 7.40 18.47
N THR A 76 8.28 6.63 19.54
CA THR A 76 8.46 7.16 20.88
C THR A 76 9.92 7.07 21.33
N ASP A 77 10.54 5.90 21.24
CA ASP A 77 11.89 5.70 21.74
C ASP A 77 12.94 6.32 20.79
N LEU A 78 12.79 6.14 19.48
CA LEU A 78 13.66 6.72 18.47
C LEU A 78 13.22 8.11 17.99
N GLY A 79 12.01 8.56 18.33
CA GLY A 79 11.52 9.91 18.07
C GLY A 79 11.17 10.22 16.60
N PHE A 80 10.87 9.22 15.77
CA PHE A 80 10.50 9.44 14.38
C PHE A 80 9.08 9.99 14.25
N SER A 81 8.95 11.29 14.42
CA SER A 81 7.68 12.02 14.41
C SER A 81 6.99 12.07 13.03
N CYS A 82 7.67 11.64 11.98
CA CYS A 82 7.13 11.57 10.61
C CYS A 82 6.04 10.50 10.44
N ILE A 83 6.04 9.42 11.26
CA ILE A 83 5.03 8.37 11.19
C ILE A 83 3.71 8.93 11.74
N LYS A 84 2.71 9.10 10.88
CA LYS A 84 1.41 9.67 11.24
C LYS A 84 0.26 8.68 11.10
N HIS A 85 0.41 7.69 10.23
CA HIS A 85 -0.62 6.71 9.95
C HIS A 85 -0.05 5.31 9.91
N PHE A 86 -0.85 4.33 10.33
CA PHE A 86 -0.49 2.93 10.38
C PHE A 86 -1.47 2.06 9.60
N VAL A 87 -0.95 1.26 8.67
CA VAL A 87 -1.68 0.24 7.91
C VAL A 87 -1.38 -1.12 8.51
N ILE A 88 -2.40 -1.89 8.88
CA ILE A 88 -2.22 -3.19 9.54
C ILE A 88 -2.08 -4.37 8.57
N PHE A 89 -2.62 -4.25 7.36
CA PHE A 89 -2.48 -5.23 6.27
C PHE A 89 -2.45 -4.51 4.94
N ASN A 90 -1.56 -4.92 4.06
CA ASN A 90 -1.58 -4.49 2.66
C ASN A 90 -2.69 -5.23 1.90
N GLU A 91 -3.57 -4.48 1.25
CA GLU A 91 -4.63 -4.99 0.36
C GLU A 91 -5.45 -6.14 0.97
N PRO A 92 -6.09 -5.94 2.13
CA PRO A 92 -6.76 -7.01 2.87
C PRO A 92 -7.96 -7.60 2.13
N ASP A 93 -8.48 -6.94 1.11
CA ASP A 93 -9.53 -7.43 0.22
C ASP A 93 -9.01 -8.48 -0.79
N GLY A 94 -7.69 -8.55 -1.01
CA GLY A 94 -7.06 -9.42 -1.97
C GLY A 94 -6.96 -10.90 -1.55
N ASN A 95 -7.01 -11.81 -2.53
CA ASN A 95 -6.72 -13.22 -2.30
C ASN A 95 -5.21 -13.51 -2.16
N TRP A 96 -4.39 -12.51 -2.38
CA TRP A 96 -2.94 -12.48 -2.16
C TRP A 96 -2.54 -11.94 -0.77
N ALA A 97 -3.51 -11.53 0.04
CA ALA A 97 -3.31 -11.15 1.43
C ALA A 97 -3.73 -12.27 2.38
N SER A 98 -3.14 -12.32 3.57
CA SER A 98 -3.46 -13.33 4.57
C SER A 98 -4.92 -13.27 5.06
N THR A 99 -5.56 -12.11 4.95
CA THR A 99 -6.98 -11.87 5.23
C THR A 99 -7.91 -12.50 4.19
N ASN A 100 -7.45 -12.67 2.96
CA ASN A 100 -8.22 -13.22 1.83
C ASN A 100 -9.63 -12.61 1.68
N GLY A 101 -9.76 -11.29 1.80
CA GLY A 101 -11.04 -10.60 1.64
C GLY A 101 -12.02 -10.74 2.81
N ASP A 102 -11.57 -11.26 3.95
CA ASP A 102 -12.39 -11.34 5.17
C ASP A 102 -12.40 -9.99 5.90
N TYR A 103 -13.45 -9.22 5.67
CA TYR A 103 -13.64 -7.92 6.29
C TYR A 103 -13.77 -8.01 7.82
N GLU A 104 -14.50 -9.00 8.34
CA GLU A 104 -14.71 -9.16 9.78
C GLU A 104 -13.40 -9.49 10.49
N LEU A 105 -12.56 -10.33 9.89
CA LEU A 105 -11.23 -10.61 10.38
C LEU A 105 -10.41 -9.31 10.43
N TRP A 106 -10.34 -8.56 9.32
CA TRP A 106 -9.61 -7.28 9.26
C TRP A 106 -10.08 -6.31 10.35
N LYS A 107 -11.40 -6.11 10.47
CA LYS A 107 -12.00 -5.24 11.47
C LYS A 107 -11.66 -5.66 12.91
N ASN A 108 -11.79 -6.94 13.20
CA ASN A 108 -11.46 -7.47 14.54
C ASN A 108 -9.98 -7.28 14.89
N VAL A 109 -9.09 -7.51 13.93
CA VAL A 109 -7.64 -7.28 14.12
C VAL A 109 -7.37 -5.79 14.31
N LEU A 110 -8.02 -4.90 13.55
CA LEU A 110 -7.89 -3.45 13.71
C LEU A 110 -8.27 -3.00 15.15
N PHE A 111 -9.37 -3.51 15.70
CA PHE A 111 -9.74 -3.21 17.09
C PHE A 111 -8.68 -3.70 18.08
N ARG A 112 -8.12 -4.88 17.87
CA ARG A 112 -7.08 -5.42 18.76
C ARG A 112 -5.78 -4.62 18.68
N PHE A 113 -5.38 -4.16 17.51
CA PHE A 113 -4.27 -3.21 17.33
C PHE A 113 -4.55 -1.91 18.10
N HIS A 114 -5.74 -1.36 17.95
CA HIS A 114 -6.13 -0.14 18.67
C HIS A 114 -6.08 -0.33 20.19
N GLU A 115 -6.63 -1.42 20.73
CA GLU A 115 -6.56 -1.71 22.17
C GLU A 115 -5.11 -1.89 22.65
N LYS A 116 -4.26 -2.54 21.84
CA LYS A 116 -2.84 -2.64 22.18
C LYS A 116 -2.14 -1.28 22.14
N MET A 117 -2.40 -0.45 21.14
CA MET A 117 -1.81 0.90 21.07
C MET A 117 -2.18 1.76 22.28
N LYS A 118 -3.36 1.61 22.87
CA LYS A 118 -3.76 2.29 24.12
C LYS A 118 -2.84 2.00 25.30
N THR A 119 -2.19 0.84 25.30
CA THR A 119 -1.28 0.47 26.39
C THR A 119 0.05 1.24 26.37
N TYR A 120 0.33 1.96 25.29
CA TYR A 120 1.48 2.83 25.12
C TYR A 120 1.07 4.29 25.23
N PRO A 121 1.46 5.01 26.33
CA PRO A 121 1.04 6.40 26.56
C PRO A 121 1.39 7.32 25.38
N GLY A 122 0.40 8.04 24.87
CA GLY A 122 0.58 9.04 23.81
C GLY A 122 0.76 8.46 22.39
N LEU A 123 0.74 7.13 22.20
CA LEU A 123 0.93 6.55 20.86
C LEU A 123 -0.24 6.88 19.93
N LEU A 124 -1.49 6.75 20.39
CA LEU A 124 -2.68 7.08 19.60
C LEU A 124 -2.85 8.59 19.32
N GLU A 125 -2.20 9.44 20.10
CA GLU A 125 -2.15 10.89 19.85
C GLU A 125 -1.20 11.22 18.69
N LYS A 126 -0.20 10.37 18.44
CA LYS A 126 0.82 10.55 17.42
C LYS A 126 0.47 9.84 16.12
N VAL A 127 -0.16 8.65 16.20
CA VAL A 127 -0.39 7.75 15.06
C VAL A 127 -1.84 7.29 15.05
N SER A 128 -2.53 7.52 13.93
CA SER A 128 -3.86 6.98 13.62
C SER A 128 -3.77 5.86 12.59
N PHE A 129 -4.87 5.13 12.37
CA PHE A 129 -4.88 4.14 11.30
C PHE A 129 -5.12 4.77 9.92
N ALA A 130 -4.52 4.17 8.88
CA ALA A 130 -4.89 4.35 7.49
C ALA A 130 -5.61 3.09 6.99
N GLY A 131 -6.60 3.26 6.12
CA GLY A 131 -7.31 2.11 5.57
C GLY A 131 -8.62 2.48 4.86
N PRO A 132 -9.31 1.46 4.29
CA PRO A 132 -9.04 0.02 4.41
C PRO A 132 -7.93 -0.55 3.52
N ASP A 133 -7.21 0.26 2.73
CA ASP A 133 -6.06 -0.17 1.92
C ASP A 133 -6.45 -1.16 0.80
N VAL A 134 -7.61 -0.99 0.20
CA VAL A 134 -8.22 -1.92 -0.76
C VAL A 134 -7.96 -1.53 -2.21
N VAL A 135 -8.03 -2.53 -3.10
CA VAL A 135 -7.74 -2.36 -4.53
C VAL A 135 -8.99 -1.92 -5.30
N VAL A 136 -8.94 -0.73 -5.90
CA VAL A 136 -10.03 -0.14 -6.69
C VAL A 136 -10.58 -1.12 -7.73
N ASN A 137 -11.92 -1.25 -7.75
CA ASN A 137 -12.67 -2.14 -8.64
C ASN A 137 -12.37 -3.63 -8.47
N TYR A 138 -11.67 -4.05 -7.42
CA TYR A 138 -11.46 -5.45 -7.13
C TYR A 138 -12.66 -6.05 -6.36
N LYS A 139 -12.93 -7.31 -6.63
CA LYS A 139 -13.91 -8.14 -5.92
C LYS A 139 -13.30 -9.51 -5.67
N ASN A 140 -13.02 -9.79 -4.40
CA ASN A 140 -12.64 -11.14 -3.98
C ASN A 140 -13.86 -12.06 -4.09
N PRO A 141 -13.76 -13.23 -4.75
CA PRO A 141 -14.89 -14.16 -4.91
C PRO A 141 -15.52 -14.65 -3.60
N VAL A 142 -14.73 -14.72 -2.52
CA VAL A 142 -15.20 -15.19 -1.21
C VAL A 142 -15.64 -14.05 -0.28
N SER A 143 -15.34 -12.79 -0.63
CA SER A 143 -15.74 -11.64 0.18
C SER A 143 -17.19 -11.26 -0.08
N PRO A 144 -17.99 -10.89 0.95
CA PRO A 144 -19.32 -10.34 0.76
C PRO A 144 -19.29 -8.95 0.11
N TYR A 145 -18.16 -8.24 0.19
CA TYR A 145 -17.97 -6.88 -0.29
C TYR A 145 -16.99 -6.80 -1.46
N ASP A 146 -17.27 -5.93 -2.42
CA ASP A 146 -16.25 -5.40 -3.34
C ASP A 146 -15.48 -4.26 -2.66
N ALA A 147 -14.49 -3.69 -3.34
CA ALA A 147 -13.65 -2.62 -2.78
C ALA A 147 -14.46 -1.39 -2.33
N GLU A 148 -15.52 -1.02 -3.06
CA GLU A 148 -16.41 0.06 -2.64
C GLU A 148 -17.17 -0.31 -1.37
N GLY A 149 -17.68 -1.54 -1.29
CA GLY A 149 -18.35 -2.09 -0.11
C GLY A 149 -17.44 -2.10 1.12
N TRP A 150 -16.16 -2.43 0.94
CA TRP A 150 -15.14 -2.35 2.00
C TRP A 150 -15.02 -0.92 2.54
N VAL A 151 -14.87 0.08 1.65
CA VAL A 151 -14.79 1.49 2.07
C VAL A 151 -16.04 1.92 2.81
N LYS A 152 -17.23 1.60 2.26
CA LYS A 152 -18.52 1.93 2.89
C LYS A 152 -18.65 1.30 4.27
N GLN A 153 -18.26 0.03 4.40
CA GLN A 153 -18.35 -0.69 5.67
C GLN A 153 -17.34 -0.16 6.69
N THR A 154 -16.11 0.19 6.26
CA THR A 154 -15.10 0.85 7.10
C THR A 154 -15.62 2.17 7.67
N VAL A 155 -16.29 2.98 6.85
CA VAL A 155 -16.92 4.23 7.32
C VAL A 155 -18.00 3.93 8.35
N SER A 156 -18.82 2.90 8.12
CA SER A 156 -19.91 2.55 9.05
C SER A 156 -19.40 2.05 10.40
N ASP A 157 -18.38 1.20 10.39
CA ASP A 157 -18.00 0.39 11.56
C ASP A 157 -16.86 1.00 12.38
N VAL A 158 -15.89 1.64 11.72
CA VAL A 158 -14.61 2.00 12.35
C VAL A 158 -14.10 3.41 11.98
N ASP A 159 -14.95 4.31 11.44
CA ASP A 159 -14.55 5.68 11.06
C ASP A 159 -13.80 6.42 12.17
N SER A 160 -14.19 6.23 13.42
CA SER A 160 -13.55 6.88 14.57
C SER A 160 -12.07 6.49 14.75
N LEU A 161 -11.65 5.34 14.23
CA LEU A 161 -10.27 4.86 14.30
C LEU A 161 -9.44 5.29 13.09
N ILE A 162 -10.08 5.58 11.96
CA ILE A 162 -9.40 5.91 10.70
C ILE A 162 -9.04 7.39 10.67
N GLY A 163 -7.76 7.70 10.63
CA GLY A 163 -7.25 9.06 10.46
C GLY A 163 -7.20 9.50 9.00
N ILE A 164 -6.92 8.58 8.10
CA ILE A 164 -6.94 8.80 6.65
C ILE A 164 -7.43 7.56 5.93
N TYR A 165 -8.31 7.75 4.94
CA TYR A 165 -8.75 6.66 4.07
C TYR A 165 -7.72 6.41 2.98
N ASP A 166 -7.45 5.13 2.72
CA ASP A 166 -6.46 4.68 1.77
C ASP A 166 -7.04 3.62 0.84
N ILE A 167 -6.83 3.80 -0.46
CA ILE A 167 -7.16 2.82 -1.50
C ILE A 167 -6.03 2.75 -2.53
N HIS A 168 -5.92 1.63 -3.22
CA HIS A 168 -4.91 1.39 -4.25
C HIS A 168 -5.52 1.41 -5.65
N ALA A 169 -4.83 1.98 -6.60
CA ALA A 169 -5.38 2.15 -7.94
C ALA A 169 -4.36 1.91 -9.05
N TYR A 170 -4.68 0.98 -9.93
CA TYR A 170 -3.91 0.69 -11.13
C TYR A 170 -4.82 0.81 -12.36
N PRO A 171 -5.17 2.03 -12.79
CA PRO A 171 -6.06 2.26 -13.92
C PRO A 171 -5.45 1.81 -15.25
N GLY A 172 -6.32 1.59 -16.22
CA GLY A 172 -5.91 1.56 -17.61
C GLY A 172 -5.50 2.95 -18.10
N GLN A 173 -4.41 3.02 -18.85
CA GLN A 173 -3.88 4.26 -19.39
C GLN A 173 -4.92 5.05 -20.21
N GLY A 174 -5.70 4.35 -21.05
CA GLY A 174 -6.77 4.95 -21.84
C GLY A 174 -7.84 5.64 -21.00
N GLN A 175 -8.22 5.07 -19.87
CA GLN A 175 -9.21 5.67 -18.96
C GLN A 175 -8.74 7.02 -18.39
N VAL A 176 -7.46 7.08 -18.00
CA VAL A 176 -6.88 8.32 -17.46
C VAL A 176 -6.75 9.38 -18.54
N ARG A 177 -6.26 9.01 -19.73
CA ARG A 177 -6.14 9.93 -20.88
C ARG A 177 -7.48 10.47 -21.38
N ALA A 178 -8.54 9.65 -21.26
CA ALA A 178 -9.90 10.07 -21.60
C ALA A 178 -10.57 10.93 -20.50
N GLY A 179 -9.96 11.08 -19.34
CA GLY A 179 -10.54 11.79 -18.19
C GLY A 179 -11.71 11.02 -17.54
N GLU A 180 -11.81 9.72 -17.78
CA GLU A 180 -12.90 8.87 -17.26
C GLU A 180 -12.62 8.38 -15.83
N TYR A 181 -11.35 8.37 -15.42
CA TYR A 181 -10.97 7.79 -14.14
C TYR A 181 -11.51 8.58 -12.93
N LYS A 182 -11.77 9.87 -13.11
CA LYS A 182 -12.41 10.71 -12.09
C LYS A 182 -13.76 10.17 -11.60
N GLU A 183 -14.54 9.52 -12.47
CA GLU A 183 -15.83 8.94 -12.09
C GLU A 183 -15.65 7.74 -11.14
N ILE A 184 -14.60 6.95 -11.38
CA ILE A 184 -14.22 5.84 -10.51
C ILE A 184 -13.76 6.39 -9.15
N LEU A 185 -12.91 7.41 -9.14
CA LEU A 185 -12.44 8.04 -7.91
C LEU A 185 -13.61 8.66 -7.11
N ALA A 186 -14.54 9.33 -7.78
CA ALA A 186 -15.71 9.92 -7.15
C ALA A 186 -16.59 8.86 -6.45
N LYS A 187 -16.66 7.65 -7.02
CA LYS A 187 -17.40 6.51 -6.46
C LYS A 187 -16.95 6.15 -5.04
N TYR A 188 -15.66 6.15 -4.77
CA TYR A 188 -15.12 5.89 -3.44
C TYR A 188 -15.23 7.12 -2.53
N LYS A 189 -14.87 8.29 -3.05
CA LYS A 189 -14.84 9.53 -2.28
C LYS A 189 -16.20 9.91 -1.68
N ARG A 190 -17.31 9.64 -2.37
CA ARG A 190 -18.67 9.98 -1.88
C ARG A 190 -19.02 9.33 -0.54
N HIS A 191 -18.34 8.23 -0.16
CA HIS A 191 -18.56 7.55 1.10
C HIS A 191 -17.77 8.16 2.26
N ILE A 192 -16.72 8.94 1.94
CA ILE A 192 -15.82 9.48 2.96
C ILE A 192 -16.50 10.62 3.71
N PRO A 193 -16.54 10.58 5.06
CA PRO A 193 -17.18 11.61 5.86
C PRO A 193 -16.57 12.99 5.64
N LYS A 194 -17.39 14.02 5.73
CA LYS A 194 -16.94 15.42 5.66
C LYS A 194 -15.86 15.68 6.71
N GLY A 195 -14.73 16.24 6.28
CA GLY A 195 -13.58 16.53 7.15
C GLY A 195 -12.51 15.42 7.17
N LYS A 196 -12.84 14.21 6.70
CA LYS A 196 -11.85 13.15 6.51
C LYS A 196 -11.21 13.23 5.13
N LYS A 197 -9.98 12.75 5.03
CA LYS A 197 -9.23 12.70 3.77
C LYS A 197 -9.18 11.28 3.24
N ILE A 198 -9.09 11.17 1.91
CA ILE A 198 -8.79 9.93 1.19
C ILE A 198 -7.61 10.18 0.26
N LEU A 199 -6.75 9.20 0.09
CA LEU A 199 -5.62 9.22 -0.82
C LEU A 199 -5.51 7.90 -1.60
N LEU A 200 -4.67 7.90 -2.62
CA LEU A 200 -4.16 6.67 -3.19
C LEU A 200 -2.82 6.35 -2.53
N GLY A 201 -2.81 5.39 -1.62
CA GLY A 201 -1.59 4.94 -0.94
C GLY A 201 -0.67 4.13 -1.84
N GLU A 202 -1.25 3.62 -2.93
CA GLU A 202 -0.49 2.93 -3.97
C GLU A 202 -1.15 3.17 -5.33
N ALA A 203 -0.38 3.60 -6.31
CA ALA A 203 -0.88 3.84 -7.66
C ALA A 203 0.21 3.67 -8.72
N GLY A 204 -0.23 3.19 -9.90
CA GLY A 204 0.60 3.05 -11.08
C GLY A 204 -0.23 2.60 -12.25
N TYR A 205 0.42 2.26 -13.36
CA TYR A 205 -0.28 1.73 -14.52
C TYR A 205 0.03 0.25 -14.72
N LYS A 206 -0.98 -0.49 -15.18
CA LYS A 206 -0.85 -1.88 -15.62
C LYS A 206 -1.12 -1.95 -17.12
N TYR A 207 -0.08 -2.14 -17.91
CA TYR A 207 -0.14 -2.04 -19.39
C TYR A 207 -0.54 -3.32 -20.10
N TRP A 208 -0.88 -4.36 -19.40
CA TRP A 208 -1.37 -5.60 -20.04
C TRP A 208 -2.84 -5.55 -20.46
N ASN A 209 -3.47 -4.37 -20.43
CA ASN A 209 -4.86 -4.26 -20.85
C ASN A 209 -4.96 -4.52 -22.37
N PRO A 210 -5.60 -5.60 -22.80
CA PRO A 210 -5.75 -5.92 -24.22
C PRO A 210 -6.57 -4.90 -25.03
N ALA A 211 -7.27 -3.98 -24.36
CA ALA A 211 -8.00 -2.89 -25.01
C ALA A 211 -7.08 -1.81 -25.59
N ASP A 212 -5.83 -1.68 -25.12
CA ASP A 212 -4.84 -0.80 -25.74
C ASP A 212 -4.07 -1.58 -26.81
N SER A 213 -4.47 -1.40 -28.07
CA SER A 213 -3.90 -2.15 -29.19
C SER A 213 -2.43 -1.86 -29.45
N ILE A 214 -1.97 -0.63 -29.16
CA ILE A 214 -0.58 -0.19 -29.39
C ILE A 214 0.32 -0.72 -28.28
N LEU A 215 -0.03 -0.43 -27.04
CA LEU A 215 0.74 -0.89 -25.87
C LEU A 215 0.66 -2.42 -25.72
N GLY A 216 -0.47 -3.03 -26.06
CA GLY A 216 -0.60 -4.48 -26.05
C GLY A 216 0.27 -5.16 -27.10
N ALA A 217 0.49 -4.54 -28.25
CA ALA A 217 1.42 -5.04 -29.27
C ALA A 217 2.87 -4.90 -28.82
N GLU A 218 3.23 -3.75 -28.24
CA GLU A 218 4.57 -3.52 -27.68
C GLU A 218 4.85 -4.46 -26.49
N TYR A 219 3.85 -4.70 -25.64
CA TYR A 219 3.93 -5.69 -24.56
C TYR A 219 4.32 -7.08 -25.11
N ARG A 220 3.59 -7.59 -26.09
CA ARG A 220 3.87 -8.90 -26.68
C ARG A 220 5.26 -8.94 -27.32
N HIS A 221 5.63 -7.90 -28.06
CA HIS A 221 6.93 -7.80 -28.69
C HIS A 221 8.07 -7.88 -27.66
N ARG A 222 7.97 -7.17 -26.53
CA ARG A 222 9.00 -7.20 -25.47
C ARG A 222 9.06 -8.53 -24.76
N VAL A 223 7.91 -9.14 -24.43
CA VAL A 223 7.87 -10.46 -23.79
C VAL A 223 8.57 -11.52 -24.66
N GLU A 224 8.35 -11.47 -25.97
CA GLU A 224 8.93 -12.42 -26.91
C GLU A 224 10.44 -12.20 -27.15
N ASN A 225 10.88 -10.94 -27.19
CA ASN A 225 12.24 -10.61 -27.63
C ASN A 225 13.18 -10.21 -26.46
N HIS A 226 12.61 -9.91 -25.30
CA HIS A 226 13.37 -9.46 -24.11
C HIS A 226 12.95 -10.27 -22.88
N PRO A 227 13.34 -11.56 -22.80
CA PRO A 227 13.02 -12.37 -21.63
C PRO A 227 13.68 -11.81 -20.36
N PHE A 228 13.06 -12.12 -19.23
CA PHE A 228 13.56 -11.67 -17.94
C PHE A 228 15.04 -11.97 -17.75
N THR A 229 15.79 -10.94 -17.37
CA THR A 229 17.17 -11.03 -16.91
C THR A 229 17.31 -10.20 -15.64
N LYS A 230 17.71 -10.83 -14.54
CA LYS A 230 17.89 -10.14 -13.26
C LYS A 230 18.80 -8.92 -13.39
N GLY A 231 18.37 -7.78 -12.88
CA GLY A 231 19.10 -6.53 -12.95
C GLY A 231 19.06 -5.85 -14.33
N SER A 232 18.20 -6.31 -15.23
CA SER A 232 17.97 -5.68 -16.53
C SER A 232 16.65 -4.93 -16.52
N ASP A 233 16.61 -3.76 -17.14
CA ASP A 233 15.45 -2.89 -17.31
C ASP A 233 14.72 -3.07 -18.64
N CYS A 234 15.19 -4.01 -19.45
CA CYS A 234 14.69 -4.19 -20.84
C CYS A 234 13.18 -4.44 -20.97
N ASN A 235 12.55 -4.92 -19.91
CA ASN A 235 11.12 -5.21 -19.88
C ASN A 235 10.30 -4.19 -19.08
N MET A 236 10.88 -3.05 -18.72
CA MET A 236 10.20 -2.10 -17.83
C MET A 236 9.63 -0.92 -18.62
N PHE A 237 8.31 -0.82 -18.68
CA PHE A 237 7.64 0.35 -19.27
C PHE A 237 7.82 1.63 -18.47
N VAL A 238 8.21 1.56 -17.22
CA VAL A 238 8.45 2.73 -16.37
C VAL A 238 9.56 3.63 -16.91
N TYR A 239 10.47 3.10 -17.72
CA TYR A 239 11.53 3.87 -18.39
C TYR A 239 11.09 4.49 -19.72
N ASP A 240 9.89 4.18 -20.19
CA ASP A 240 9.40 4.71 -21.45
C ASP A 240 8.88 6.16 -21.29
N TYR A 241 9.06 6.92 -22.34
CA TYR A 241 8.64 8.31 -22.41
C TYR A 241 7.18 8.54 -22.03
N PHE A 242 6.27 7.68 -22.47
CA PHE A 242 4.85 7.83 -22.17
C PHE A 242 4.51 7.66 -20.69
N TYR A 243 5.27 6.82 -19.94
CA TYR A 243 5.06 6.66 -18.51
C TYR A 243 5.30 7.97 -17.76
N GLY A 244 6.36 8.68 -18.15
CA GLY A 244 6.68 10.00 -17.61
C GLY A 244 5.63 11.08 -17.89
N LEU A 245 4.76 10.87 -18.88
CA LEU A 245 3.61 11.76 -19.16
C LEU A 245 2.34 11.32 -18.45
N ASP A 246 2.09 10.02 -18.39
CA ASP A 246 0.84 9.48 -17.85
C ASP A 246 0.78 9.52 -16.32
N MET A 247 1.90 9.32 -15.62
CA MET A 247 1.91 9.40 -14.16
C MET A 247 1.53 10.79 -13.62
N PRO A 248 2.07 11.91 -14.12
CA PRO A 248 1.57 13.25 -13.79
C PRO A 248 0.10 13.45 -14.12
N LEU A 249 -0.38 12.90 -15.24
CA LEU A 249 -1.79 13.00 -15.62
C LEU A 249 -2.69 12.27 -14.61
N LEU A 250 -2.32 11.07 -14.20
CA LEU A 250 -3.01 10.34 -13.13
C LEU A 250 -3.02 11.15 -11.83
N ALA A 251 -1.88 11.70 -11.43
CA ALA A 251 -1.79 12.53 -10.23
C ALA A 251 -2.72 13.74 -10.29
N MET A 252 -2.80 14.42 -11.44
CA MET A 252 -3.72 15.55 -11.64
C MET A 252 -5.19 15.11 -11.55
N GLU A 253 -5.58 13.97 -12.14
CA GLU A 253 -6.95 13.45 -12.00
C GLU A 253 -7.31 13.15 -10.56
N VAL A 254 -6.41 12.50 -9.83
CA VAL A 254 -6.59 12.18 -8.41
C VAL A 254 -6.79 13.46 -7.59
N MET A 255 -5.94 14.44 -7.77
CA MET A 255 -6.04 15.74 -7.06
C MET A 255 -7.31 16.50 -7.43
N ASN A 256 -7.66 16.58 -8.72
CA ASN A 256 -8.88 17.22 -9.20
C ASN A 256 -10.15 16.51 -8.70
N SER A 257 -10.07 15.23 -8.40
CA SER A 257 -11.14 14.47 -7.74
C SER A 257 -11.22 14.75 -6.24
N GLY A 258 -10.34 15.64 -5.71
CA GLY A 258 -10.32 16.07 -4.31
C GLY A 258 -9.76 15.01 -3.35
N TYR A 259 -8.88 14.16 -3.82
CA TYR A 259 -8.05 13.30 -2.97
C TYR A 259 -6.91 14.09 -2.35
N ALA A 260 -6.42 13.63 -1.22
CA ALA A 260 -5.31 14.27 -0.52
C ALA A 260 -3.96 14.08 -1.21
N GLY A 261 -3.84 13.03 -2.04
CA GLY A 261 -2.61 12.78 -2.78
C GLY A 261 -2.57 11.39 -3.42
N VAL A 262 -1.44 11.09 -4.04
CA VAL A 262 -1.13 9.83 -4.70
C VAL A 262 0.30 9.41 -4.39
N ALA A 263 0.50 8.18 -3.97
CA ALA A 263 1.82 7.55 -3.85
C ALA A 263 2.04 6.62 -5.05
N ALA A 264 3.04 6.92 -5.87
CA ALA A 264 3.41 6.04 -6.96
C ALA A 264 4.05 4.76 -6.42
N TRP A 265 3.63 3.62 -6.89
CA TRP A 265 4.32 2.37 -6.69
C TRP A 265 5.26 2.15 -7.87
N MET A 266 6.59 2.20 -7.72
CA MET A 266 7.25 2.45 -6.43
C MET A 266 8.53 3.26 -6.62
N LEU A 267 9.23 3.57 -5.52
CA LEU A 267 10.47 4.38 -5.54
C LEU A 267 11.65 3.65 -6.15
N ASP A 268 11.64 2.33 -6.10
CA ASP A 268 12.70 1.44 -6.61
C ASP A 268 12.15 0.59 -7.75
N ASP A 269 13.03 0.09 -8.63
CA ASP A 269 12.60 -0.82 -9.69
C ASP A 269 12.23 -2.21 -9.14
N ALA A 270 11.37 -2.93 -9.86
CA ALA A 270 10.92 -4.25 -9.46
C ALA A 270 11.78 -5.40 -10.01
N MET A 271 12.97 -5.12 -10.54
CA MET A 271 13.84 -6.09 -11.21
C MET A 271 14.86 -6.78 -10.29
N HIS A 272 14.55 -6.87 -8.99
CA HIS A 272 15.42 -7.51 -7.99
C HIS A 272 15.48 -9.02 -8.12
N SER A 273 14.37 -9.63 -8.47
CA SER A 273 14.24 -11.06 -8.64
C SER A 273 13.14 -11.40 -9.65
N LYS A 274 13.14 -12.65 -10.11
CA LYS A 274 12.05 -13.16 -10.94
C LYS A 274 10.69 -13.05 -10.25
N ASN A 275 10.65 -13.23 -8.93
CA ASN A 275 9.41 -13.11 -8.16
C ASN A 275 8.93 -11.66 -8.07
N ASP A 276 9.84 -10.71 -7.82
CA ASP A 276 9.52 -9.28 -7.76
C ASP A 276 9.10 -8.76 -9.14
N SER A 277 9.74 -9.28 -10.19
CA SER A 277 9.42 -8.89 -11.56
C SER A 277 8.24 -9.67 -12.16
N GLY A 278 7.60 -10.58 -11.44
CA GLY A 278 6.56 -11.48 -11.91
C GLY A 278 7.12 -12.64 -12.72
N LYS A 279 6.32 -13.16 -13.64
CA LYS A 279 6.75 -14.23 -14.54
C LYS A 279 7.74 -13.71 -15.58
N THR A 280 8.56 -14.60 -16.14
CA THR A 280 9.52 -14.22 -17.19
C THR A 280 8.87 -13.70 -18.46
N GLU A 281 7.64 -14.09 -18.68
CA GLU A 281 6.79 -13.67 -19.80
C GLU A 281 6.02 -12.37 -19.53
N ASP A 282 6.05 -11.84 -18.30
CA ASP A 282 5.37 -10.59 -17.95
C ASP A 282 6.32 -9.40 -18.07
N ILE A 283 5.84 -8.30 -18.63
CA ILE A 283 6.53 -7.00 -18.56
C ILE A 283 6.25 -6.36 -17.22
N LYS A 284 7.29 -5.83 -16.60
CA LYS A 284 7.15 -5.03 -15.40
C LYS A 284 6.72 -3.62 -15.74
N ILE A 285 5.77 -3.15 -14.98
CA ILE A 285 5.07 -1.89 -15.18
C ILE A 285 5.11 -0.99 -13.97
N TRP A 286 5.65 -1.48 -12.88
CA TRP A 286 5.94 -0.71 -11.68
C TRP A 286 7.41 -0.84 -11.30
N GLY A 287 7.94 0.23 -10.78
CA GLY A 287 9.31 0.32 -10.33
C GLY A 287 9.69 1.76 -10.09
#